data_ee2206900f59ba4c9cbd093165b2c81c
#
_entry.id   ee2206900f59ba4c9cbd093165b2c81c
#
_cell.length_a   1.000
_cell.length_b   1.000
_cell.length_c   1.000
_cell.angle_alpha   90.00
_cell.angle_beta   90.00
_cell.angle_gamma   90.00
#
_symmetry.space_group_name_H-M   'P 1'
#
loop_
_entity.id
_entity.type
_entity.pdbx_description
1 polymer ?
#
loop_
_entity_poly.entity_id
_entity_poly.type
_entity_poly.pdbx_seq_one_letter_code
_entity_poly.pdbx_strand_id
1 'polypeptide(L)'
;MTSVTAKLRRSSRRLKDRLRRRRNGQVRSTPVAKAPPPPPSRPRVLILSASVGSGHIRAAKAIESAFNISYPEVAVTHVDVLQLTNGAFRKAYGAGYFRAAQHAPNLIGMLYDFLDRAGEAGATTPARHAFERLNFYRLKRLLAAQQWDLVINTHFLSAAMIAYLRRGGVVDFPQVTVVTDYDVHGMWIHQPCERMFVSTEESRINAIAEGVPAEQLSVTGIPIDPLFAENRDRAAIIAQLGLIPDRPIVLQM
;
A
#
# COMPACT_ATOMS: atom_id res chain seq x y z
N MET A 1 -59.26 41.24 -37.10
CA MET A 1 -57.87 41.03 -37.61
C MET A 1 -56.88 40.66 -36.52
N THR A 2 -57.19 39.70 -35.60
CA THR A 2 -56.37 39.40 -34.40
C THR A 2 -55.96 37.92 -34.26
N SER A 3 -56.32 37.06 -35.25
CA SER A 3 -56.07 35.61 -35.10
C SER A 3 -54.82 35.09 -35.84
N VAL A 4 -54.37 35.75 -36.89
CA VAL A 4 -53.26 35.26 -37.76
C VAL A 4 -51.88 35.59 -37.18
N THR A 5 -51.75 36.76 -36.57
CA THR A 5 -50.47 37.21 -35.97
C THR A 5 -50.08 36.41 -34.73
N ALA A 6 -51.03 35.91 -33.95
CA ALA A 6 -50.79 35.06 -32.78
C ALA A 6 -50.29 33.65 -33.17
N LYS A 7 -50.77 33.09 -34.29
CA LYS A 7 -50.37 31.78 -34.80
C LYS A 7 -48.94 31.78 -35.34
N LEU A 8 -48.53 32.87 -36.04
CA LEU A 8 -47.18 33.03 -36.56
C LEU A 8 -46.13 33.24 -35.44
N ARG A 9 -46.47 33.93 -34.35
CA ARG A 9 -45.59 34.10 -33.20
C ARG A 9 -45.38 32.81 -32.41
N ARG A 10 -46.37 31.92 -32.34
CA ARG A 10 -46.23 30.58 -31.69
C ARG A 10 -45.39 29.61 -32.54
N SER A 11 -45.48 29.69 -33.88
CA SER A 11 -44.68 28.84 -34.79
C SER A 11 -43.21 29.21 -34.76
N SER A 12 -42.88 30.51 -34.72
CA SER A 12 -41.50 30.99 -34.68
C SER A 12 -40.82 30.66 -33.32
N ARG A 13 -41.56 30.69 -32.20
CA ARG A 13 -41.00 30.27 -30.91
C ARG A 13 -40.69 28.78 -30.89
N ARG A 14 -41.58 27.93 -31.40
CA ARG A 14 -41.33 26.46 -31.46
C ARG A 14 -40.14 26.08 -32.37
N LEU A 15 -39.93 26.82 -33.44
CA LEU A 15 -38.77 26.61 -34.32
C LEU A 15 -37.46 27.04 -33.65
N LYS A 16 -37.47 28.17 -32.93
CA LYS A 16 -36.29 28.63 -32.15
C LYS A 16 -35.95 27.66 -31.01
N ASP A 17 -36.93 27.08 -30.32
CA ASP A 17 -36.71 26.09 -29.25
C ASP A 17 -36.22 24.77 -29.81
N ARG A 18 -36.65 24.33 -31.00
CA ARG A 18 -36.13 23.15 -31.67
C ARG A 18 -34.67 23.33 -32.12
N LEU A 19 -34.33 24.53 -32.64
CA LEU A 19 -32.94 24.84 -33.06
C LEU A 19 -32.01 24.98 -31.84
N ARG A 20 -32.51 25.54 -30.72
CA ARG A 20 -31.76 25.61 -29.45
C ARG A 20 -31.50 24.23 -28.86
N ARG A 21 -32.47 23.30 -28.91
CA ARG A 21 -32.30 21.91 -28.46
C ARG A 21 -31.33 21.11 -29.34
N ARG A 22 -31.24 21.38 -30.65
CA ARG A 22 -30.26 20.77 -31.56
C ARG A 22 -28.84 21.32 -31.33
N ARG A 23 -28.70 22.58 -30.90
CA ARG A 23 -27.38 23.20 -30.66
C ARG A 23 -26.79 22.82 -29.29
N ASN A 24 -27.63 22.41 -28.33
CA ASN A 24 -27.18 21.90 -27.02
C ASN A 24 -27.12 20.37 -26.94
N GLY A 25 -27.30 19.67 -28.06
CA GLY A 25 -26.98 18.26 -28.20
C GLY A 25 -25.48 18.08 -28.36
N GLN A 26 -24.69 18.50 -27.39
CA GLN A 26 -23.35 17.98 -27.22
C GLN A 26 -23.51 16.47 -27.06
N VAL A 27 -23.16 15.75 -28.12
CA VAL A 27 -22.83 14.33 -28.04
C VAL A 27 -21.81 14.24 -26.93
N ARG A 28 -22.23 13.77 -25.76
CA ARG A 28 -21.28 13.33 -24.73
C ARG A 28 -20.47 12.23 -25.40
N SER A 29 -19.30 12.59 -25.93
CA SER A 29 -18.29 11.60 -26.24
C SER A 29 -18.03 10.86 -24.93
N THR A 30 -18.54 9.63 -24.83
CA THR A 30 -18.07 8.67 -23.83
C THR A 30 -16.54 8.72 -23.88
N PRO A 31 -15.86 8.93 -22.74
CA PRO A 31 -14.41 8.85 -22.74
C PRO A 31 -14.08 7.47 -23.33
N VAL A 32 -13.39 7.44 -24.46
CA VAL A 32 -12.81 6.21 -24.98
C VAL A 32 -11.91 5.73 -23.85
N ALA A 33 -12.28 4.64 -23.20
CA ALA A 33 -11.44 4.02 -22.20
C ALA A 33 -10.08 3.82 -22.87
N LYS A 34 -9.07 4.49 -22.33
CA LYS A 34 -7.70 4.36 -22.81
C LYS A 34 -7.38 2.88 -22.72
N ALA A 35 -7.07 2.26 -23.87
CA ALA A 35 -6.71 0.84 -23.89
C ALA A 35 -5.66 0.60 -22.80
N PRO A 36 -5.77 -0.46 -21.99
CA PRO A 36 -4.75 -0.77 -21.01
C PRO A 36 -3.41 -0.83 -21.74
N PRO A 37 -2.35 -0.23 -21.17
CA PRO A 37 -1.03 -0.33 -21.76
C PRO A 37 -0.68 -1.81 -21.90
N PRO A 38 0.13 -2.18 -22.92
CA PRO A 38 0.55 -3.56 -23.10
C PRO A 38 1.20 -4.06 -21.78
N PRO A 39 1.00 -5.35 -21.45
CA PRO A 39 1.60 -5.91 -20.23
C PRO A 39 3.11 -5.64 -20.27
N PRO A 40 3.71 -5.32 -19.13
CA PRO A 40 5.14 -5.08 -19.08
C PRO A 40 5.88 -6.32 -19.58
N SER A 41 6.92 -6.13 -20.38
CA SER A 41 7.79 -7.22 -20.85
C SER A 41 8.46 -7.97 -19.69
N ARG A 42 8.39 -7.44 -18.48
CA ARG A 42 8.98 -7.95 -17.24
C ARG A 42 8.04 -7.62 -16.07
N PRO A 43 7.60 -8.61 -15.27
CA PRO A 43 6.77 -8.37 -14.09
C PRO A 43 7.44 -7.41 -13.11
N ARG A 44 6.66 -6.53 -12.49
CA ARG A 44 7.14 -5.50 -11.58
C ARG A 44 6.54 -5.63 -10.21
N VAL A 45 7.40 -5.84 -9.22
CA VAL A 45 7.02 -5.96 -7.81
C VAL A 45 7.53 -4.76 -7.03
N LEU A 46 6.64 -4.12 -6.30
CA LEU A 46 6.98 -3.04 -5.37
C LEU A 46 6.94 -3.58 -3.94
N ILE A 47 8.06 -3.49 -3.23
CA ILE A 47 8.15 -3.81 -1.81
C ILE A 47 8.11 -2.51 -1.03
N LEU A 48 7.16 -2.37 -0.11
CA LEU A 48 7.02 -1.21 0.75
C LEU A 48 7.32 -1.60 2.20
N SER A 49 8.31 -0.93 2.78
CA SER A 49 8.64 -1.01 4.21
C SER A 49 8.43 0.32 4.90
N ALA A 50 8.68 0.36 6.21
CA ALA A 50 8.80 1.61 6.96
C ALA A 50 9.97 1.53 7.94
N SER A 51 10.77 2.61 8.00
CA SER A 51 11.94 2.72 8.88
C SER A 51 11.57 3.04 10.33
N VAL A 52 10.68 2.22 10.91
CA VAL A 52 10.34 2.22 12.33
C VAL A 52 10.92 0.94 12.93
N GLY A 53 12.14 1.03 13.42
CA GLY A 53 12.94 -0.15 13.74
C GLY A 53 13.61 -0.76 12.49
N SER A 54 14.45 -1.78 12.70
CA SER A 54 15.21 -2.42 11.62
C SER A 54 14.51 -3.65 11.03
N GLY A 55 13.58 -4.27 11.75
CA GLY A 55 12.96 -5.55 11.37
C GLY A 55 12.22 -5.50 10.04
N HIS A 56 11.34 -4.52 9.88
CA HIS A 56 10.53 -4.35 8.66
C HIS A 56 11.39 -4.13 7.40
N ILE A 57 12.47 -3.34 7.52
CA ILE A 57 13.41 -3.10 6.41
C ILE A 57 14.21 -4.36 6.10
N ARG A 58 14.64 -5.11 7.13
CA ARG A 58 15.39 -6.36 6.93
C ARG A 58 14.53 -7.41 6.25
N ALA A 59 13.28 -7.57 6.66
CA ALA A 59 12.34 -8.46 5.98
C ALA A 59 12.11 -8.05 4.51
N ALA A 60 11.94 -6.76 4.24
CA ALA A 60 11.81 -6.25 2.87
C ALA A 60 13.04 -6.56 2.02
N LYS A 61 14.24 -6.34 2.54
CA LYS A 61 15.51 -6.67 1.86
C LYS A 61 15.68 -8.17 1.65
N ALA A 62 15.28 -8.99 2.61
CA ALA A 62 15.31 -10.44 2.47
C ALA A 62 14.41 -10.92 1.32
N ILE A 63 13.21 -10.35 1.20
CA ILE A 63 12.29 -10.63 0.08
C ILE A 63 12.91 -10.15 -1.24
N GLU A 64 13.46 -8.93 -1.30
CA GLU A 64 14.15 -8.40 -2.47
C GLU A 64 15.31 -9.30 -2.91
N SER A 65 16.15 -9.75 -1.97
CA SER A 65 17.25 -10.67 -2.23
C SER A 65 16.76 -12.01 -2.77
N ALA A 66 15.71 -12.58 -2.17
CA ALA A 66 15.11 -13.83 -2.62
C ALA A 66 14.56 -13.73 -4.04
N PHE A 67 13.88 -12.62 -4.39
CA PHE A 67 13.42 -12.38 -5.76
C PHE A 67 14.59 -12.28 -6.73
N ASN A 68 15.63 -11.52 -6.40
CA ASN A 68 16.79 -11.34 -7.28
C ASN A 68 17.53 -12.67 -7.54
N ILE A 69 17.55 -13.58 -6.57
CA ILE A 69 18.17 -14.91 -6.70
C ILE A 69 17.27 -15.87 -7.48
N SER A 70 16.00 -15.96 -7.12
CA SER A 70 15.10 -17.01 -7.61
C SER A 70 14.29 -16.61 -8.84
N TYR A 71 14.08 -15.30 -9.06
CA TYR A 71 13.24 -14.76 -10.13
C TYR A 71 13.89 -13.53 -10.78
N PRO A 72 15.07 -13.68 -11.40
CA PRO A 72 15.83 -12.55 -11.97
C PRO A 72 15.10 -11.82 -13.10
N GLU A 73 14.08 -12.45 -13.68
CA GLU A 73 13.19 -11.85 -14.68
C GLU A 73 12.18 -10.84 -14.07
N VAL A 74 11.97 -10.87 -12.76
CA VAL A 74 11.07 -9.93 -12.06
C VAL A 74 11.82 -8.64 -11.72
N ALA A 75 11.24 -7.50 -12.07
CA ALA A 75 11.79 -6.21 -11.67
C ALA A 75 11.29 -5.84 -10.27
N VAL A 76 12.17 -5.93 -9.27
CA VAL A 76 11.83 -5.60 -7.89
C VAL A 76 12.30 -4.19 -7.55
N THR A 77 11.46 -3.44 -6.85
CA THR A 77 11.79 -2.11 -6.32
C THR A 77 11.40 -2.07 -4.85
N HIS A 78 12.35 -1.79 -3.97
CA HIS A 78 12.09 -1.62 -2.54
C HIS A 78 12.11 -0.14 -2.16
N VAL A 79 11.10 0.32 -1.44
CA VAL A 79 10.95 1.70 -0.99
C VAL A 79 10.49 1.76 0.46
N ASP A 80 11.17 2.58 1.25
CA ASP A 80 10.70 2.98 2.58
C ASP A 80 9.59 4.03 2.44
N VAL A 81 8.36 3.66 2.79
CA VAL A 81 7.18 4.52 2.63
C VAL A 81 7.28 5.82 3.44
N LEU A 82 8.00 5.82 4.56
CA LEU A 82 8.19 7.03 5.35
C LEU A 82 9.00 8.10 4.62
N GLN A 83 9.89 7.73 3.70
CA GLN A 83 10.61 8.69 2.87
C GLN A 83 9.70 9.39 1.86
N LEU A 84 8.55 8.80 1.55
CA LEU A 84 7.53 9.38 0.67
C LEU A 84 6.56 10.31 1.40
N THR A 85 6.56 10.30 2.73
CA THR A 85 5.73 11.21 3.55
C THR A 85 6.41 12.56 3.76
N ASN A 86 5.67 13.52 4.30
CA ASN A 86 6.27 14.80 4.69
C ASN A 86 7.21 14.64 5.91
N GLY A 87 8.20 15.54 6.03
CA GLY A 87 9.23 15.44 7.06
C GLY A 87 8.71 15.52 8.50
N ALA A 88 7.65 16.30 8.74
CA ALA A 88 7.04 16.42 10.07
C ALA A 88 6.33 15.11 10.47
N PHE A 89 5.55 14.51 9.56
CA PHE A 89 4.92 13.21 9.78
C PHE A 89 5.98 12.12 10.03
N ARG A 90 7.01 12.03 9.18
CA ARG A 90 8.09 11.06 9.35
C ARG A 90 8.79 11.18 10.71
N LYS A 91 9.07 12.41 11.14
CA LYS A 91 9.72 12.69 12.43
C LYS A 91 8.81 12.32 13.61
N ALA A 92 7.54 12.70 13.52
CA ALA A 92 6.53 12.39 14.53
C ALA A 92 6.25 10.89 14.61
N TYR A 93 6.13 10.21 13.45
CA TYR A 93 5.88 8.78 13.37
C TYR A 93 7.08 7.97 13.90
N GLY A 94 8.31 8.28 13.46
CA GLY A 94 9.52 7.58 13.92
C GLY A 94 9.83 7.79 15.41
N ALA A 95 9.80 9.04 15.91
CA ALA A 95 10.07 9.34 17.30
C ALA A 95 8.88 9.06 18.23
N GLY A 96 7.67 9.22 17.70
CA GLY A 96 6.42 9.05 18.43
C GLY A 96 5.95 7.61 18.55
N TYR A 97 6.29 6.76 17.57
CA TYR A 97 5.83 5.37 17.53
C TYR A 97 6.23 4.61 18.81
N PHE A 98 7.51 4.62 19.18
CA PHE A 98 7.99 3.94 20.38
C PHE A 98 7.40 4.52 21.68
N ARG A 99 7.26 5.85 21.74
CA ARG A 99 6.64 6.51 22.91
C ARG A 99 5.14 6.28 22.96
N ALA A 100 4.46 6.35 21.81
CA ALA A 100 3.02 6.17 21.75
C ALA A 100 2.62 4.69 21.93
N ALA A 101 3.38 3.76 21.43
CA ALA A 101 3.16 2.33 21.69
C ALA A 101 3.27 2.01 23.19
N GLN A 102 4.14 2.71 23.91
CA GLN A 102 4.33 2.51 25.37
C GLN A 102 3.39 3.33 26.24
N HIS A 103 3.00 4.57 25.81
CA HIS A 103 2.31 5.53 26.69
C HIS A 103 0.98 6.05 26.17
N ALA A 104 0.68 5.89 24.86
CA ALA A 104 -0.55 6.38 24.24
C ALA A 104 -0.97 5.54 23.01
N PRO A 105 -1.28 4.24 23.19
CA PRO A 105 -1.67 3.36 22.09
C PRO A 105 -2.87 3.89 21.30
N ASN A 106 -3.77 4.63 21.96
CA ASN A 106 -4.95 5.22 21.33
C ASN A 106 -4.63 6.24 20.22
N LEU A 107 -3.48 6.92 20.27
CA LEU A 107 -3.11 7.92 19.26
C LEU A 107 -2.72 7.26 17.92
N ILE A 108 -2.08 6.12 17.99
CA ILE A 108 -1.76 5.29 16.83
C ILE A 108 -3.05 4.68 16.28
N GLY A 109 -3.92 4.13 17.14
CA GLY A 109 -5.24 3.64 16.76
C GLY A 109 -6.06 4.69 16.01
N MET A 110 -6.10 5.93 16.50
CA MET A 110 -6.80 7.04 15.80
C MET A 110 -6.27 7.31 14.40
N LEU A 111 -4.96 7.18 14.14
CA LEU A 111 -4.41 7.33 12.80
C LEU A 111 -4.88 6.20 11.87
N TYR A 112 -4.91 4.98 12.38
CA TYR A 112 -5.39 3.82 11.60
C TYR A 112 -6.89 3.85 11.40
N ASP A 113 -7.68 4.18 12.42
CA ASP A 113 -9.10 4.46 12.29
C ASP A 113 -9.40 5.52 11.23
N PHE A 114 -8.57 6.56 11.18
CA PHE A 114 -8.67 7.61 10.16
C PHE A 114 -8.39 7.07 8.75
N LEU A 115 -7.44 6.14 8.60
CA LEU A 115 -7.13 5.49 7.32
C LEU A 115 -8.19 4.44 6.95
N ASP A 116 -8.74 3.70 7.91
CA ASP A 116 -9.70 2.63 7.67
C ASP A 116 -11.11 3.15 7.36
N ARG A 117 -11.60 4.14 8.10
CA ARG A 117 -12.90 4.79 7.83
C ARG A 117 -12.96 5.57 6.51
N ALA A 118 -11.86 5.59 5.77
CA ALA A 118 -11.76 6.28 4.50
C ALA A 118 -12.59 5.67 3.36
N GLY A 119 -13.09 4.46 3.53
CA GLY A 119 -13.98 3.79 2.56
C GLY A 119 -15.48 3.98 2.86
N GLU A 120 -15.85 4.47 4.03
CA GLU A 120 -17.24 4.72 4.37
C GLU A 120 -17.69 6.05 3.77
N ALA A 121 -18.76 5.98 2.98
CA ALA A 121 -19.26 7.07 2.17
C ALA A 121 -19.53 8.35 2.99
N GLY A 122 -18.94 9.47 2.62
CA GLY A 122 -19.52 10.79 2.80
C GLY A 122 -18.77 11.82 3.60
N ALA A 123 -17.70 11.54 4.34
CA ALA A 123 -17.04 12.56 5.15
C ALA A 123 -15.58 12.86 4.70
N THR A 124 -15.45 13.46 3.52
CA THR A 124 -14.19 14.10 3.14
C THR A 124 -14.05 15.43 3.89
N THR A 125 -13.43 15.40 5.06
CA THR A 125 -13.12 16.62 5.78
C THR A 125 -11.94 17.34 5.13
N PRO A 126 -11.88 18.69 5.12
CA PRO A 126 -10.73 19.44 4.62
C PRO A 126 -9.39 18.99 5.24
N ALA A 127 -9.40 18.60 6.52
CA ALA A 127 -8.23 18.08 7.22
C ALA A 127 -7.72 16.76 6.59
N ARG A 128 -8.62 15.89 6.16
CA ARG A 128 -8.29 14.63 5.48
C ARG A 128 -7.64 14.88 4.13
N HIS A 129 -8.21 15.75 3.29
CA HIS A 129 -7.61 16.13 2.01
C HIS A 129 -6.22 16.75 2.17
N ALA A 130 -6.03 17.57 3.21
CA ALA A 130 -4.72 18.13 3.53
C ALA A 130 -3.72 17.04 3.94
N PHE A 131 -4.13 16.09 4.80
CA PHE A 131 -3.30 14.96 5.23
C PHE A 131 -2.88 14.10 4.03
N GLU A 132 -3.83 13.71 3.17
CA GLU A 132 -3.55 12.94 1.96
C GLU A 132 -2.60 13.68 1.01
N ARG A 133 -2.87 14.95 0.74
CA ARG A 133 -2.03 15.75 -0.16
C ARG A 133 -0.60 15.88 0.37
N LEU A 134 -0.42 15.98 1.69
CA LEU A 134 0.89 16.12 2.30
C LEU A 134 1.66 14.80 2.39
N ASN A 135 0.97 13.67 2.62
CA ASN A 135 1.63 12.41 2.92
C ASN A 135 1.55 11.38 1.78
N PHE A 136 0.51 11.43 0.91
CA PHE A 136 0.31 10.44 -0.15
C PHE A 136 0.74 10.93 -1.53
N TYR A 137 1.07 12.21 -1.70
CA TYR A 137 1.41 12.77 -3.01
C TYR A 137 2.60 12.04 -3.67
N ARG A 138 3.70 11.84 -2.92
CA ARG A 138 4.89 11.17 -3.44
C ARG A 138 4.64 9.69 -3.70
N LEU A 139 3.88 9.01 -2.81
CA LEU A 139 3.46 7.64 -3.02
C LEU A 139 2.59 7.52 -4.28
N LYS A 140 1.57 8.36 -4.44
CA LYS A 140 0.73 8.39 -5.65
C LYS A 140 1.56 8.60 -6.91
N ARG A 141 2.57 9.47 -6.88
CA ARG A 141 3.51 9.65 -7.99
C ARG A 141 4.33 8.39 -8.30
N LEU A 142 4.86 7.72 -7.28
CA LEU A 142 5.58 6.45 -7.44
C LEU A 142 4.68 5.40 -8.09
N LEU A 143 3.45 5.25 -7.57
CA LEU A 143 2.49 4.27 -8.07
C LEU A 143 2.05 4.56 -9.51
N ALA A 144 1.94 5.84 -9.88
CA ALA A 144 1.57 6.27 -11.24
C ALA A 144 2.74 6.26 -12.24
N ALA A 145 3.98 6.17 -11.77
CA ALA A 145 5.17 6.24 -12.63
C ALA A 145 5.30 5.03 -13.56
N GLN A 146 4.75 3.88 -13.16
CA GLN A 146 4.76 2.64 -13.95
C GLN A 146 3.61 1.72 -13.48
N GLN A 147 3.35 0.67 -14.26
CA GLN A 147 2.45 -0.39 -13.81
C GLN A 147 3.16 -1.30 -12.81
N TRP A 148 2.42 -1.71 -11.80
CA TRP A 148 2.85 -2.67 -10.80
C TRP A 148 1.97 -3.90 -10.89
N ASP A 149 2.57 -5.08 -10.89
CA ASP A 149 1.83 -6.35 -10.91
C ASP A 149 1.51 -6.84 -9.50
N LEU A 150 2.33 -6.42 -8.52
CA LEU A 150 2.14 -6.78 -7.11
C LEU A 150 2.79 -5.73 -6.20
N VAL A 151 2.13 -5.43 -5.09
CA VAL A 151 2.73 -4.70 -3.96
C VAL A 151 2.85 -5.62 -2.75
N ILE A 152 4.04 -5.67 -2.15
CA ILE A 152 4.34 -6.41 -0.93
C ILE A 152 4.59 -5.41 0.19
N ASN A 153 3.81 -5.49 1.26
CA ASN A 153 3.95 -4.63 2.43
C ASN A 153 4.62 -5.41 3.56
N THR A 154 5.70 -4.89 4.10
CA THR A 154 6.36 -5.44 5.31
C THR A 154 6.12 -4.57 6.54
N HIS A 155 5.20 -3.61 6.45
CA HIS A 155 4.76 -2.78 7.55
C HIS A 155 3.28 -2.41 7.40
N PHE A 156 2.54 -2.38 8.50
CA PHE A 156 1.11 -2.07 8.49
C PHE A 156 0.79 -0.66 7.96
N LEU A 157 1.66 0.35 8.14
CA LEU A 157 1.45 1.69 7.56
C LEU A 157 1.36 1.64 6.04
N SER A 158 2.28 0.93 5.37
CA SER A 158 2.24 0.81 3.91
C SER A 158 1.01 0.01 3.46
N ALA A 159 0.65 -1.07 4.17
CA ALA A 159 -0.55 -1.84 3.89
C ALA A 159 -1.82 -0.98 4.00
N ALA A 160 -1.94 -0.16 5.06
CA ALA A 160 -3.04 0.79 5.24
C ALA A 160 -3.12 1.81 4.10
N MET A 161 -1.97 2.39 3.72
CA MET A 161 -1.92 3.40 2.64
C MET A 161 -2.35 2.81 1.30
N ILE A 162 -1.90 1.61 0.93
CA ILE A 162 -2.30 0.95 -0.31
C ILE A 162 -3.76 0.53 -0.26
N ALA A 163 -4.23 -0.08 0.82
CA ALA A 163 -5.65 -0.44 1.00
C ALA A 163 -6.56 0.79 0.86
N TYR A 164 -6.17 1.91 1.47
CA TYR A 164 -6.86 3.19 1.31
C TYR A 164 -6.96 3.64 -0.14
N LEU A 165 -5.84 3.61 -0.90
CA LEU A 165 -5.82 4.03 -2.30
C LEU A 165 -6.62 3.08 -3.19
N ARG A 166 -6.63 1.77 -2.90
CA ARG A 166 -7.45 0.77 -3.59
C ARG A 166 -8.94 0.98 -3.34
N ARG A 167 -9.37 1.18 -2.09
CA ARG A 167 -10.77 1.49 -1.76
C ARG A 167 -11.26 2.77 -2.44
N GLY A 168 -10.37 3.74 -2.60
CA GLY A 168 -10.65 4.99 -3.32
C GLY A 168 -10.60 4.88 -4.86
N GLY A 169 -10.34 3.71 -5.42
CA GLY A 169 -10.23 3.50 -6.87
C GLY A 169 -9.04 4.24 -7.51
N VAL A 170 -8.04 4.62 -6.74
CA VAL A 170 -6.83 5.31 -7.23
C VAL A 170 -5.85 4.33 -7.87
N VAL A 171 -5.81 3.11 -7.35
CA VAL A 171 -5.00 1.98 -7.84
C VAL A 171 -5.81 0.69 -7.77
N ASP A 172 -5.49 -0.30 -8.61
CA ASP A 172 -6.22 -1.57 -8.76
C ASP A 172 -5.34 -2.82 -8.66
N PHE A 173 -4.00 -2.66 -8.61
CA PHE A 173 -3.08 -3.79 -8.50
C PHE A 173 -3.24 -4.52 -7.15
N PRO A 174 -2.94 -5.84 -7.11
CA PRO A 174 -3.00 -6.64 -5.89
C PRO A 174 -1.95 -6.22 -4.87
N GLN A 175 -2.28 -6.38 -3.58
CA GLN A 175 -1.31 -6.24 -2.49
C GLN A 175 -1.32 -7.46 -1.59
N VAL A 176 -0.16 -7.76 -1.04
CA VAL A 176 0.00 -8.75 0.03
C VAL A 176 0.71 -8.10 1.22
N THR A 177 0.44 -8.63 2.41
CA THR A 177 1.07 -8.17 3.65
C THR A 177 1.92 -9.29 4.23
N VAL A 178 3.15 -8.98 4.56
CA VAL A 178 4.08 -9.85 5.29
C VAL A 178 4.22 -9.30 6.70
N VAL A 179 3.58 -9.97 7.64
CA VAL A 179 3.63 -9.59 9.06
C VAL A 179 5.03 -9.90 9.61
N THR A 180 5.66 -8.90 10.19
CA THR A 180 7.03 -9.01 10.74
C THR A 180 7.04 -9.01 12.26
N ASP A 181 5.87 -9.11 12.87
CA ASP A 181 5.67 -9.33 14.29
C ASP A 181 5.32 -10.79 14.56
N TYR A 182 5.62 -11.27 15.76
CA TYR A 182 5.21 -12.61 16.18
C TYR A 182 3.72 -12.68 16.49
N ASP A 183 3.09 -11.55 16.77
CA ASP A 183 1.66 -11.46 17.02
C ASP A 183 0.99 -10.56 16.00
N VAL A 184 -0.21 -10.94 15.55
CA VAL A 184 -1.03 -10.15 14.63
C VAL A 184 -2.05 -9.38 15.46
N HIS A 185 -1.95 -8.07 15.42
CA HIS A 185 -2.92 -7.16 16.03
C HIS A 185 -3.69 -6.40 14.92
N GLY A 186 -4.82 -5.80 15.26
CA GLY A 186 -5.73 -5.17 14.31
C GLY A 186 -5.10 -4.17 13.34
N MET A 187 -4.00 -3.50 13.75
CA MET A 187 -3.28 -2.57 12.85
C MET A 187 -2.62 -3.25 11.63
N TRP A 188 -2.47 -4.58 11.60
CA TRP A 188 -1.98 -5.30 10.42
C TRP A 188 -3.08 -5.59 9.40
N ILE A 189 -4.35 -5.46 9.78
CA ILE A 189 -5.49 -5.93 8.99
C ILE A 189 -6.08 -4.78 8.19
N HIS A 190 -5.75 -4.73 6.91
CA HIS A 190 -6.23 -3.72 5.98
C HIS A 190 -6.74 -4.38 4.69
N GLN A 191 -8.00 -4.16 4.37
CA GLN A 191 -8.64 -4.68 3.17
C GLN A 191 -8.81 -3.59 2.10
N PRO A 192 -8.73 -3.93 0.80
CA PRO A 192 -8.51 -5.26 0.23
C PRO A 192 -7.03 -5.70 0.32
N CYS A 193 -6.81 -6.97 0.66
CA CYS A 193 -5.50 -7.62 0.70
C CYS A 193 -5.68 -9.06 0.20
N GLU A 194 -4.92 -9.48 -0.79
CA GLU A 194 -5.09 -10.79 -1.44
C GLU A 194 -4.53 -11.91 -0.58
N ARG A 195 -3.45 -11.64 0.16
CA ARG A 195 -2.84 -12.63 1.05
C ARG A 195 -2.06 -11.96 2.18
N MET A 196 -2.10 -12.57 3.33
CA MET A 196 -1.29 -12.19 4.48
C MET A 196 -0.39 -13.37 4.88
N PHE A 197 0.90 -13.10 4.97
CA PHE A 197 1.92 -14.03 5.41
C PHE A 197 2.23 -13.75 6.88
N VAL A 198 2.12 -14.77 7.73
CA VAL A 198 2.27 -14.63 9.19
C VAL A 198 3.40 -15.52 9.72
N SER A 199 3.90 -15.18 10.90
CA SER A 199 5.09 -15.79 11.47
C SER A 199 4.83 -17.20 12.02
N THR A 200 3.70 -17.41 12.70
CA THR A 200 3.37 -18.64 13.44
C THR A 200 1.92 -19.04 13.23
N GLU A 201 1.58 -20.27 13.66
CA GLU A 201 0.19 -20.73 13.65
C GLU A 201 -0.67 -19.94 14.64
N GLU A 202 -0.11 -19.52 15.78
CA GLU A 202 -0.78 -18.64 16.74
C GLU A 202 -1.13 -17.30 16.09
N SER A 203 -0.20 -16.72 15.34
CA SER A 203 -0.45 -15.49 14.56
C SER A 203 -1.57 -15.68 13.53
N ARG A 204 -1.67 -16.87 12.92
CA ARG A 204 -2.76 -17.20 11.99
C ARG A 204 -4.10 -17.26 12.72
N ILE A 205 -4.15 -17.92 13.89
CA ILE A 205 -5.35 -18.00 14.71
C ILE A 205 -5.82 -16.61 15.14
N ASN A 206 -4.89 -15.76 15.59
CA ASN A 206 -5.20 -14.38 16.00
C ASN A 206 -5.73 -13.55 14.82
N ALA A 207 -5.13 -13.66 13.63
CA ALA A 207 -5.61 -12.99 12.44
C ALA A 207 -7.04 -13.43 12.04
N ILE A 208 -7.37 -14.72 12.19
CA ILE A 208 -8.74 -15.24 11.98
C ILE A 208 -9.71 -14.65 13.01
N ALA A 209 -9.31 -14.57 14.26
CA ALA A 209 -10.14 -13.98 15.32
C ALA A 209 -10.43 -12.49 15.06
N GLU A 210 -9.50 -11.78 14.43
CA GLU A 210 -9.63 -10.39 13.97
C GLU A 210 -10.39 -10.27 12.64
N GLY A 211 -10.90 -11.36 12.06
CA GLY A 211 -11.78 -11.36 10.89
C GLY A 211 -11.08 -11.57 9.54
N VAL A 212 -9.81 -11.96 9.50
CA VAL A 212 -9.14 -12.31 8.23
C VAL A 212 -9.58 -13.70 7.80
N PRO A 213 -10.07 -13.87 6.54
CA PRO A 213 -10.42 -15.20 6.02
C PRO A 213 -9.22 -16.16 6.05
N ALA A 214 -9.45 -17.40 6.53
CA ALA A 214 -8.38 -18.39 6.69
C ALA A 214 -7.64 -18.70 5.39
N GLU A 215 -8.34 -18.65 4.26
CA GLU A 215 -7.78 -18.86 2.92
C GLU A 215 -6.85 -17.75 2.45
N GLN A 216 -6.93 -16.55 3.05
CA GLN A 216 -6.00 -15.46 2.80
C GLN A 216 -4.71 -15.54 3.61
N LEU A 217 -4.61 -16.48 4.57
CA LEU A 217 -3.49 -16.59 5.47
C LEU A 217 -2.52 -17.71 5.06
N SER A 218 -1.22 -17.44 5.18
CA SER A 218 -0.15 -18.42 5.01
C SER A 218 0.86 -18.28 6.13
N VAL A 219 1.18 -19.38 6.82
CA VAL A 219 2.23 -19.42 7.84
C VAL A 219 3.56 -19.70 7.14
N THR A 220 4.47 -18.75 7.15
CA THR A 220 5.76 -18.83 6.43
C THR A 220 6.97 -18.48 7.31
N GLY A 221 6.74 -17.96 8.51
CA GLY A 221 7.79 -17.31 9.27
C GLY A 221 8.03 -15.85 8.81
N ILE A 222 8.89 -15.16 9.56
CA ILE A 222 9.36 -13.83 9.18
C ILE A 222 10.50 -14.00 8.15
N PRO A 223 10.49 -13.27 7.01
CA PRO A 223 11.55 -13.39 6.01
C PRO A 223 12.92 -13.05 6.59
N ILE A 224 13.87 -13.93 6.33
CA ILE A 224 15.30 -13.76 6.66
C ILE A 224 16.13 -13.73 5.38
N ASP A 225 17.27 -13.05 5.43
CA ASP A 225 18.18 -12.97 4.29
C ASP A 225 18.60 -14.38 3.84
N PRO A 226 18.50 -14.72 2.54
CA PRO A 226 18.95 -16.02 2.00
C PRO A 226 20.38 -16.40 2.40
N LEU A 227 21.21 -15.41 2.70
CA LEU A 227 22.55 -15.59 3.22
C LEU A 227 22.63 -16.49 4.46
N PHE A 228 21.57 -16.51 5.30
CA PHE A 228 21.51 -17.37 6.49
C PHE A 228 21.27 -18.85 6.16
N ALA A 229 20.85 -19.17 4.94
CA ALA A 229 20.72 -20.55 4.47
C ALA A 229 22.01 -21.10 3.81
N GLU A 230 23.01 -20.25 3.60
CA GLU A 230 24.28 -20.68 3.01
C GLU A 230 25.15 -21.45 4.03
N ASN A 231 25.71 -22.59 3.58
CA ASN A 231 26.74 -23.26 4.35
C ASN A 231 28.02 -22.43 4.35
N ARG A 232 28.46 -22.01 5.51
CA ARG A 232 29.68 -21.21 5.69
C ARG A 232 30.72 -22.00 6.45
N ASP A 233 31.98 -21.86 6.03
CA ASP A 233 33.09 -22.41 6.77
C ASP A 233 33.26 -21.66 8.11
N ARG A 234 32.84 -22.32 9.18
CA ARG A 234 32.91 -21.79 10.55
C ARG A 234 34.37 -21.50 10.95
N ALA A 235 35.31 -22.36 10.54
CA ALA A 235 36.72 -22.18 10.91
C ALA A 235 37.33 -20.96 10.25
N ALA A 236 37.04 -20.76 8.95
CA ALA A 236 37.47 -19.56 8.22
C ALA A 236 36.90 -18.28 8.82
N ILE A 237 35.59 -18.28 9.22
CA ILE A 237 34.96 -17.12 9.85
C ILE A 237 35.56 -16.81 11.22
N ILE A 238 35.83 -17.83 12.05
CA ILE A 238 36.49 -17.67 13.35
C ILE A 238 37.86 -17.04 13.18
N ALA A 239 38.62 -17.51 12.21
CA ALA A 239 39.96 -16.95 11.90
C ALA A 239 39.84 -15.52 11.40
N GLN A 240 38.90 -15.22 10.48
CA GLN A 240 38.68 -13.88 9.93
C GLN A 240 38.28 -12.86 11.02
N LEU A 241 37.48 -13.28 12.01
CA LEU A 241 37.02 -12.43 13.13
C LEU A 241 38.04 -12.38 14.28
N GLY A 242 39.17 -13.09 14.20
CA GLY A 242 40.16 -13.15 15.28
C GLY A 242 39.65 -13.78 16.55
N LEU A 243 38.63 -14.67 16.47
CA LEU A 243 38.07 -15.35 17.61
C LEU A 243 38.90 -16.57 18.00
N ILE A 244 38.88 -16.93 19.28
CA ILE A 244 39.62 -18.10 19.77
C ILE A 244 38.82 -19.36 19.39
N PRO A 245 39.45 -20.31 18.62
CA PRO A 245 38.81 -21.59 18.35
C PRO A 245 38.43 -22.32 19.64
N ASP A 246 37.45 -23.17 19.56
CA ASP A 246 36.98 -24.07 20.66
C ASP A 246 36.48 -23.38 21.92
N ARG A 247 36.25 -22.07 21.88
CA ARG A 247 35.51 -21.37 22.95
C ARG A 247 34.05 -21.10 22.58
N PRO A 248 33.14 -21.08 23.57
CA PRO A 248 31.78 -20.61 23.35
C PRO A 248 31.79 -19.16 22.86
N ILE A 249 31.01 -18.88 21.80
CA ILE A 249 30.84 -17.54 21.25
C ILE A 249 29.44 -17.07 21.65
N VAL A 250 29.39 -15.94 22.37
CA VAL A 250 28.15 -15.25 22.71
C VAL A 250 28.06 -14.00 21.87
N LEU A 251 27.04 -13.93 21.04
CA LEU A 251 26.73 -12.74 20.23
C LEU A 251 25.56 -12.00 20.87
N GLN A 252 25.78 -10.75 21.23
CA GLN A 252 24.73 -9.86 21.70
C GLN A 252 24.44 -8.84 20.57
N MET A 253 23.16 -8.72 20.18
CA MET A 253 22.70 -7.80 19.14
C MET A 253 21.68 -6.81 19.68
#